data_254e5bb5c1b3d85955bc20c3b519651a
#
_entry.id   254e5bb5c1b3d85955bc20c3b519651a
#
_cell.length_a   1.000
_cell.length_b   1.000
_cell.length_c   1.000
_cell.angle_alpha   90.00
_cell.angle_beta   90.00
_cell.angle_gamma   90.00
#
_symmetry.space_group_name_H-M   'P 1'
#
loop_
_entity.id
_entity.type
_entity.pdbx_description
1 polymer ?
#
loop_
_entity_poly.entity_id
_entity_poly.type
_entity_poly.pdbx_seq_one_letter_code
_entity_poly.pdbx_strand_id
1 'polypeptide(L)'
;PDCEVSAVDVSADALQVAQANALRLKLPVHFVHSHWMDAVAGPFELIVSNPPYVAEHDPHLAALTHEPLQALTSGVDGLDDIRQIIAQAPSRLAPGGWLLLEHGWDQAQAVQQLLREAGFGLVRSHQDLSGVDRCTGGCFESER
;
A
#
# COMPACT_ATOMS: atom_id res chain seq x y z
N PRO A 1 -5.32 22.47 4.93
CA PRO A 1 -6.10 21.29 4.58
C PRO A 1 -6.38 20.52 5.85
N ASP A 2 -7.65 20.21 6.05
CA ASP A 2 -8.17 19.55 7.26
C ASP A 2 -8.14 18.03 7.08
N CYS A 3 -6.95 17.49 6.86
CA CYS A 3 -6.74 16.06 6.68
C CYS A 3 -5.89 15.51 7.83
N GLU A 4 -6.42 14.53 8.55
CA GLU A 4 -5.65 13.75 9.53
C GLU A 4 -4.90 12.63 8.80
N VAL A 5 -3.58 12.62 8.94
CA VAL A 5 -2.72 11.64 8.28
C VAL A 5 -2.08 10.73 9.30
N SER A 6 -2.27 9.41 9.13
CA SER A 6 -1.53 8.39 9.85
C SER A 6 -0.58 7.68 8.89
N ALA A 7 0.63 7.40 9.35
CA ALA A 7 1.62 6.63 8.59
C ALA A 7 2.11 5.46 9.44
N VAL A 8 2.25 4.30 8.82
CA VAL A 8 2.71 3.08 9.48
C VAL A 8 3.93 2.51 8.77
N ASP A 9 4.81 1.90 9.53
CA ASP A 9 5.92 1.10 9.02
C ASP A 9 6.27 0.01 10.04
N VAL A 10 6.76 -1.11 9.56
CA VAL A 10 7.28 -2.20 10.38
C VAL A 10 8.71 -1.92 10.87
N SER A 11 9.42 -1.02 10.20
CA SER A 11 10.77 -0.60 10.55
C SER A 11 10.73 0.61 11.50
N ALA A 12 11.19 0.41 12.72
CA ALA A 12 11.34 1.51 13.68
C ALA A 12 12.32 2.59 13.18
N ASP A 13 13.38 2.19 12.46
CA ASP A 13 14.36 3.11 11.89
C ASP A 13 13.75 3.96 10.78
N ALA A 14 12.93 3.36 9.90
CA ALA A 14 12.20 4.08 8.87
C ALA A 14 11.23 5.12 9.48
N LEU A 15 10.53 4.74 10.55
CA LEU A 15 9.65 5.65 11.29
C LEU A 15 10.40 6.84 11.90
N GLN A 16 11.59 6.62 12.46
CA GLN A 16 12.41 7.71 13.01
C GLN A 16 12.77 8.73 11.93
N VAL A 17 13.19 8.25 10.76
CA VAL A 17 13.50 9.13 9.61
C VAL A 17 12.25 9.88 9.14
N ALA A 18 11.12 9.20 9.01
CA ALA A 18 9.86 9.80 8.60
C ALA A 18 9.39 10.87 9.61
N GLN A 19 9.48 10.61 10.91
CA GLN A 19 9.15 11.56 11.98
C GLN A 19 10.04 12.80 11.92
N ALA A 20 11.35 12.62 11.76
CA ALA A 20 12.29 13.72 11.61
C ALA A 20 11.97 14.60 10.38
N ASN A 21 11.61 13.97 9.26
CA ASN A 21 11.20 14.68 8.05
C ASN A 21 9.89 15.45 8.24
N ALA A 22 8.89 14.83 8.86
CA ALA A 22 7.61 15.49 9.14
C ALA A 22 7.79 16.70 10.06
N LEU A 23 8.62 16.57 11.11
CA LEU A 23 8.94 17.68 12.01
C LEU A 23 9.64 18.83 11.27
N ARG A 24 10.64 18.52 10.44
CA ARG A 24 11.36 19.51 9.63
C ARG A 24 10.44 20.25 8.67
N LEU A 25 9.46 19.55 8.10
CA LEU A 25 8.51 20.09 7.13
C LEU A 25 7.25 20.66 7.80
N LYS A 26 7.13 20.58 9.13
CA LYS A 26 5.98 21.02 9.93
C LYS A 26 4.66 20.35 9.47
N LEU A 27 4.73 19.06 9.16
CA LEU A 27 3.58 18.26 8.75
C LEU A 27 3.00 17.51 9.97
N PRO A 28 1.70 17.66 10.27
CA PRO A 28 1.04 16.91 11.34
C PRO A 28 0.73 15.48 10.85
N VAL A 29 1.61 14.54 11.13
CA VAL A 29 1.45 13.13 10.79
C VAL A 29 1.52 12.30 12.06
N HIS A 30 0.56 11.39 12.26
CA HIS A 30 0.57 10.41 13.33
C HIS A 30 1.30 9.14 12.87
N PHE A 31 2.43 8.82 13.50
CA PHE A 31 3.24 7.65 13.15
C PHE A 31 2.98 6.49 14.10
N VAL A 32 2.78 5.29 13.53
CA VAL A 32 2.51 4.05 14.28
C VAL A 32 3.44 2.95 13.80
N HIS A 33 4.14 2.29 14.73
CA HIS A 33 4.89 1.09 14.44
C HIS A 33 3.91 -0.07 14.29
N SER A 34 3.76 -0.60 13.08
CA SER A 34 2.73 -1.59 12.74
C SER A 34 3.18 -2.45 11.55
N HIS A 35 2.73 -3.69 11.57
CA HIS A 35 2.74 -4.53 10.38
C HIS A 35 1.43 -4.27 9.63
N TRP A 36 1.51 -3.58 8.51
CA TRP A 36 0.35 -3.05 7.77
C TRP A 36 -0.63 -2.33 8.71
N MET A 37 -1.89 -2.76 8.75
CA MET A 37 -2.94 -2.10 9.53
C MET A 37 -3.24 -2.77 10.88
N ASP A 38 -2.35 -3.63 11.39
CA ASP A 38 -2.59 -4.37 12.65
C ASP A 38 -2.80 -3.45 13.85
N ALA A 39 -2.03 -2.36 13.94
CA ALA A 39 -2.04 -1.44 15.08
C ALA A 39 -2.84 -0.15 14.84
N VAL A 40 -3.57 -0.03 13.74
CA VAL A 40 -4.42 1.14 13.45
C VAL A 40 -5.90 0.74 13.35
N ALA A 41 -6.78 1.56 13.85
CA ALA A 41 -8.19 1.20 14.00
C ALA A 41 -9.11 1.69 12.87
N GLY A 42 -8.82 2.81 12.23
CA GLY A 42 -9.75 3.44 11.30
C GLY A 42 -11.00 4.05 12.00
N PRO A 43 -12.08 4.35 11.30
CA PRO A 43 -12.19 4.21 9.84
C PRO A 43 -11.39 5.28 9.08
N PHE A 44 -10.85 4.90 7.92
CA PHE A 44 -10.12 5.81 7.03
C PHE A 44 -10.92 6.04 5.75
N GLU A 45 -10.93 7.25 5.23
CA GLU A 45 -11.51 7.57 3.92
C GLU A 45 -10.59 7.16 2.77
N LEU A 46 -9.29 7.09 3.04
CA LEU A 46 -8.29 6.71 2.06
C LEU A 46 -7.15 5.94 2.72
N ILE A 47 -6.81 4.80 2.14
CA ILE A 47 -5.59 4.04 2.45
C ILE A 47 -4.73 4.00 1.19
N VAL A 48 -3.46 4.38 1.33
CA VAL A 48 -2.48 4.36 0.23
C VAL A 48 -1.28 3.54 0.67
N SER A 49 -0.80 2.65 -0.19
CA SER A 49 0.41 1.87 0.10
C SER A 49 1.25 1.65 -1.15
N ASN A 50 2.57 1.68 -0.96
CA ASN A 50 3.57 1.17 -1.89
C ASN A 50 4.28 -0.01 -1.22
N PRO A 51 3.68 -1.20 -1.22
CA PRO A 51 4.26 -2.37 -0.57
C PRO A 51 5.38 -2.98 -1.42
N PRO A 52 6.21 -3.88 -0.86
CA PRO A 52 7.05 -4.75 -1.67
C PRO A 52 6.21 -5.50 -2.70
N TYR A 53 6.69 -5.58 -3.95
CA TYR A 53 5.96 -6.24 -5.04
C TYR A 53 6.86 -7.02 -6.00
N VAL A 54 8.14 -7.16 -5.71
CA VAL A 54 9.06 -7.93 -6.55
C VAL A 54 8.99 -9.41 -6.18
N ALA A 55 8.91 -10.30 -7.17
CA ALA A 55 8.94 -11.73 -6.94
C ALA A 55 10.33 -12.17 -6.42
N GLU A 56 10.37 -13.17 -5.53
CA GLU A 56 11.61 -13.64 -4.88
C GLU A 56 12.71 -14.09 -5.86
N HIS A 57 12.32 -14.53 -7.05
CA HIS A 57 13.24 -15.01 -8.07
C HIS A 57 13.38 -14.09 -9.28
N ASP A 58 12.98 -12.82 -9.14
CA ASP A 58 13.08 -11.83 -10.21
C ASP A 58 14.56 -11.56 -10.53
N PRO A 59 15.00 -11.74 -11.80
CA PRO A 59 16.39 -11.53 -12.20
C PRO A 59 16.86 -10.06 -12.00
N HIS A 60 15.96 -9.09 -11.91
CA HIS A 60 16.28 -7.69 -11.68
C HIS A 60 16.67 -7.39 -10.22
N LEU A 61 16.40 -8.29 -9.25
CA LEU A 61 16.80 -8.12 -7.85
C LEU A 61 18.31 -7.91 -7.69
N ALA A 62 19.12 -8.54 -8.53
CA ALA A 62 20.57 -8.37 -8.49
C ALA A 62 21.04 -6.93 -8.79
N ALA A 63 20.22 -6.12 -9.46
CA ALA A 63 20.50 -4.73 -9.77
C ALA A 63 20.04 -3.76 -8.65
N LEU A 64 19.22 -4.21 -7.70
CA LEU A 64 18.61 -3.42 -6.64
C LEU A 64 19.39 -3.53 -5.31
N THR A 65 20.72 -3.52 -5.37
CA THR A 65 21.61 -3.80 -4.22
C THR A 65 21.61 -2.74 -3.11
N HIS A 66 20.95 -1.61 -3.31
CA HIS A 66 20.96 -0.48 -2.37
C HIS A 66 19.75 -0.46 -1.43
N GLU A 67 18.77 -1.34 -1.63
CA GLU A 67 17.59 -1.43 -0.77
C GLU A 67 17.55 -2.79 -0.05
N PRO A 68 17.03 -2.85 1.18
CA PRO A 68 16.84 -4.12 1.89
C PRO A 68 15.91 -5.04 1.10
N LEU A 69 16.28 -6.30 0.90
CA LEU A 69 15.47 -7.28 0.17
C LEU A 69 14.03 -7.38 0.71
N GLN A 70 13.85 -7.25 2.04
CA GLN A 70 12.54 -7.26 2.69
C GLN A 70 11.64 -6.07 2.30
N ALA A 71 12.24 -4.97 1.82
CA ALA A 71 11.49 -3.83 1.30
C ALA A 71 11.12 -3.97 -0.18
N LEU A 72 11.64 -4.99 -0.86
CA LEU A 72 11.47 -5.19 -2.30
C LEU A 72 10.65 -6.43 -2.63
N THR A 73 10.91 -7.57 -1.93
CA THR A 73 10.35 -8.87 -2.29
C THR A 73 9.09 -9.21 -1.50
N SER A 74 8.12 -9.83 -2.17
CA SER A 74 6.84 -10.22 -1.59
C SER A 74 6.35 -11.56 -2.15
N GLY A 75 6.99 -12.64 -1.67
CA GLY A 75 6.65 -14.01 -2.04
C GLY A 75 7.01 -14.39 -3.49
N VAL A 76 6.50 -15.53 -3.92
CA VAL A 76 6.86 -16.16 -5.21
C VAL A 76 6.41 -15.32 -6.41
N ASP A 77 5.26 -14.65 -6.31
CA ASP A 77 4.67 -13.84 -7.39
C ASP A 77 4.71 -12.32 -7.10
N GLY A 78 5.32 -11.92 -5.98
CA GLY A 78 5.41 -10.52 -5.59
C GLY A 78 4.12 -9.92 -5.04
N LEU A 79 3.09 -10.70 -4.73
CA LEU A 79 1.76 -10.20 -4.34
C LEU A 79 1.37 -10.50 -2.89
N ASP A 80 2.22 -11.13 -2.09
CA ASP A 80 1.85 -11.55 -0.73
C ASP A 80 1.48 -10.37 0.17
N ASP A 81 2.25 -9.30 0.14
CA ASP A 81 1.96 -8.09 0.92
C ASP A 81 0.70 -7.38 0.43
N ILE A 82 0.52 -7.31 -0.89
CA ILE A 82 -0.71 -6.76 -1.50
C ILE A 82 -1.95 -7.55 -1.04
N ARG A 83 -1.87 -8.88 -1.01
CA ARG A 83 -2.97 -9.73 -0.48
C ARG A 83 -3.29 -9.43 0.97
N GLN A 84 -2.26 -9.26 1.81
CA GLN A 84 -2.45 -8.94 3.22
C GLN A 84 -3.11 -7.57 3.41
N ILE A 85 -2.66 -6.56 2.69
CA ILE A 85 -3.24 -5.21 2.74
C ILE A 85 -4.71 -5.24 2.30
N ILE A 86 -5.00 -5.89 1.16
CA ILE A 86 -6.38 -6.01 0.66
C ILE A 86 -7.28 -6.73 1.65
N ALA A 87 -6.79 -7.78 2.32
CA ALA A 87 -7.58 -8.51 3.31
C ALA A 87 -7.89 -7.69 4.57
N GLN A 88 -6.99 -6.80 4.99
CA GLN A 88 -7.17 -5.95 6.18
C GLN A 88 -8.01 -4.70 5.90
N ALA A 89 -7.91 -4.14 4.69
CA ALA A 89 -8.48 -2.84 4.34
C ALA A 89 -9.99 -2.71 4.57
N PRO A 90 -10.86 -3.69 4.26
CA PRO A 90 -12.31 -3.59 4.48
C PRO A 90 -12.70 -3.24 5.92
N SER A 91 -11.99 -3.77 6.91
CA SER A 91 -12.25 -3.50 8.32
C SER A 91 -11.71 -2.15 8.82
N ARG A 92 -10.96 -1.46 8.00
CA ARG A 92 -10.28 -0.18 8.31
C ARG A 92 -10.79 0.99 7.48
N LEU A 93 -11.51 0.74 6.40
CA LEU A 93 -12.08 1.77 5.55
C LEU A 93 -13.46 2.22 6.03
N ALA A 94 -13.71 3.50 5.88
CA ALA A 94 -15.07 4.03 5.96
C ALA A 94 -15.91 3.53 4.76
N PRO A 95 -17.24 3.46 4.88
CA PRO A 95 -18.10 3.24 3.72
C PRO A 95 -17.83 4.28 2.62
N GLY A 96 -17.56 3.82 1.41
CA GLY A 96 -17.14 4.68 0.30
C GLY A 96 -15.65 5.08 0.32
N GLY A 97 -14.88 4.57 1.28
CA GLY A 97 -13.43 4.78 1.35
C GLY A 97 -12.68 4.05 0.24
N TRP A 98 -11.49 4.53 -0.06
CA TRP A 98 -10.66 4.01 -1.15
C TRP A 98 -9.38 3.36 -0.65
N LEU A 99 -8.99 2.28 -1.32
CA LEU A 99 -7.66 1.68 -1.23
C LEU A 99 -6.91 1.90 -2.54
N LEU A 100 -5.70 2.46 -2.47
CA LEU A 100 -4.79 2.65 -3.60
C LEU A 100 -3.49 1.90 -3.35
N LEU A 101 -3.06 1.08 -4.31
CA LEU A 101 -1.86 0.25 -4.20
C LEU A 101 -0.93 0.48 -5.39
N GLU A 102 0.33 0.80 -5.13
CA GLU A 102 1.37 0.68 -6.14
C GLU A 102 1.74 -0.78 -6.34
N HIS A 103 2.13 -1.16 -7.55
CA HIS A 103 2.48 -2.53 -7.93
C HIS A 103 3.45 -2.56 -9.12
N GLY A 104 3.97 -3.74 -9.43
CA GLY A 104 4.82 -4.00 -10.58
C GLY A 104 4.09 -3.77 -11.92
N TRP A 105 4.88 -3.53 -12.95
CA TRP A 105 4.40 -3.17 -14.30
C TRP A 105 3.46 -4.21 -14.94
N ASP A 106 3.55 -5.45 -14.54
CA ASP A 106 2.79 -6.59 -15.06
C ASP A 106 1.71 -7.11 -14.09
N GLN A 107 1.52 -6.46 -12.92
CA GLN A 107 0.66 -6.94 -11.85
C GLN A 107 -0.75 -6.32 -11.85
N ALA A 108 -1.04 -5.33 -12.69
CA ALA A 108 -2.29 -4.58 -12.65
C ALA A 108 -3.55 -5.46 -12.68
N GLN A 109 -3.59 -6.45 -13.57
CA GLN A 109 -4.75 -7.35 -13.70
C GLN A 109 -4.95 -8.22 -12.46
N ALA A 110 -3.86 -8.75 -11.89
CA ALA A 110 -3.91 -9.56 -10.68
C ALA A 110 -4.40 -8.74 -9.48
N VAL A 111 -3.89 -7.51 -9.32
CA VAL A 111 -4.33 -6.61 -8.23
C VAL A 111 -5.79 -6.20 -8.41
N GLN A 112 -6.25 -5.92 -9.63
CA GLN A 112 -7.67 -5.65 -9.90
C GLN A 112 -8.56 -6.85 -9.51
N GLN A 113 -8.12 -8.06 -9.82
CA GLN A 113 -8.86 -9.27 -9.46
C GLN A 113 -8.95 -9.44 -7.95
N LEU A 114 -7.82 -9.31 -7.23
CA LEU A 114 -7.79 -9.39 -5.77
C LEU A 114 -8.71 -8.38 -5.10
N LEU A 115 -8.75 -7.13 -5.59
CA LEU A 115 -9.64 -6.10 -5.07
C LEU A 115 -11.12 -6.48 -5.29
N ARG A 116 -11.48 -6.95 -6.50
CA ARG A 116 -12.87 -7.36 -6.78
C ARG A 116 -13.31 -8.55 -5.92
N GLU A 117 -12.43 -9.54 -5.74
CA GLU A 117 -12.69 -10.70 -4.88
C GLU A 117 -12.87 -10.31 -3.40
N ALA A 118 -12.21 -9.22 -2.97
CA ALA A 118 -12.35 -8.67 -1.63
C ALA A 118 -13.55 -7.71 -1.47
N GLY A 119 -14.41 -7.58 -2.50
CA GLY A 119 -15.64 -6.77 -2.45
C GLY A 119 -15.47 -5.29 -2.76
N PHE A 120 -14.33 -4.88 -3.35
CA PHE A 120 -14.15 -3.50 -3.80
C PHE A 120 -14.86 -3.27 -5.14
N GLY A 121 -15.61 -2.16 -5.21
CA GLY A 121 -16.19 -1.63 -6.43
C GLY A 121 -15.29 -0.59 -7.12
N LEU A 122 -15.69 -0.12 -8.30
CA LEU A 122 -15.00 0.92 -9.08
C LEU A 122 -13.50 0.65 -9.31
N VAL A 123 -13.12 -0.63 -9.35
CA VAL A 123 -11.71 -1.06 -9.45
C VAL A 123 -11.12 -0.63 -10.79
N ARG A 124 -10.01 0.13 -10.73
CA ARG A 124 -9.29 0.64 -11.91
C ARG A 124 -7.80 0.80 -11.66
N SER A 125 -7.02 0.72 -12.75
CA SER A 125 -5.58 1.01 -12.74
C SER A 125 -5.30 2.38 -13.33
N HIS A 126 -4.19 2.97 -12.90
CA HIS A 126 -3.67 4.25 -13.35
C HIS A 126 -2.23 4.08 -13.83
N GLN A 127 -1.93 4.76 -14.93
CA GLN A 127 -0.61 4.72 -15.55
C GLN A 127 0.32 5.78 -14.97
N ASP A 128 1.61 5.44 -14.95
CA ASP A 128 2.67 6.41 -14.72
C ASP A 128 2.89 7.31 -15.94
N LEU A 129 3.87 8.22 -15.86
CA LEU A 129 4.20 9.13 -16.95
C LEU A 129 4.74 8.44 -18.21
N SER A 130 5.14 7.17 -18.09
CA SER A 130 5.61 6.34 -19.20
C SER A 130 4.50 5.51 -19.85
N GLY A 131 3.26 5.62 -19.34
CA GLY A 131 2.11 4.87 -19.84
C GLY A 131 2.04 3.42 -19.33
N VAL A 132 2.73 3.11 -18.23
CA VAL A 132 2.74 1.80 -17.59
C VAL A 132 1.81 1.82 -16.39
N ASP A 133 0.92 0.82 -16.26
CA ASP A 133 0.06 0.68 -15.09
C ASP A 133 0.91 0.45 -13.83
N ARG A 134 0.80 1.36 -12.86
CA ARG A 134 1.59 1.37 -11.63
C ARG A 134 0.79 1.49 -10.36
N CYS A 135 -0.45 1.92 -10.44
CA CYS A 135 -1.32 2.07 -9.30
C CYS A 135 -2.69 1.49 -9.61
N THR A 136 -3.21 0.64 -8.74
CA THR A 136 -4.57 0.12 -8.85
C THR A 136 -5.32 0.41 -7.57
N GLY A 137 -6.55 0.87 -7.69
CA GLY A 137 -7.39 1.17 -6.55
C GLY A 137 -8.82 0.71 -6.72
N GLY A 138 -9.54 0.66 -5.59
CA GLY A 138 -10.95 0.35 -5.52
C GLY A 138 -11.64 1.08 -4.38
N CYS A 139 -12.94 1.27 -4.53
CA CYS A 139 -13.81 1.85 -3.51
C CYS A 139 -14.45 0.73 -2.69
N PHE A 140 -14.40 0.83 -1.36
CA PHE A 140 -15.07 -0.10 -0.48
C PHE A 140 -16.51 0.33 -0.25
N GLU A 141 -17.44 -0.36 -0.90
CA GLU A 141 -18.87 -0.19 -0.66
C GLU A 141 -19.28 -1.20 0.42
N SER A 142 -19.52 -0.71 1.65
CA SER A 142 -20.07 -1.61 2.68
C SER A 142 -21.44 -2.10 2.21
N GLU A 143 -21.69 -3.39 2.25
CA GLU A 143 -23.05 -3.93 2.08
C GLU A 143 -23.98 -3.22 3.07
N ARG A 144 -25.10 -2.71 2.54
CA ARG A 144 -26.17 -2.11 3.34
C ARG A 144 -26.94 -3.18 4.11
#